data_78bfceb4b34a17c3e024108839002e18
#
_entry.id   78bfceb4b34a17c3e024108839002e18
#
_cell.length_a   1.000
_cell.length_b   1.000
_cell.length_c   1.000
_cell.angle_alpha   90.00
_cell.angle_beta   90.00
_cell.angle_gamma   90.00
#
_symmetry.space_group_name_H-M   'P 1'
#
loop_
_entity.id
_entity.type
_entity.pdbx_description
1 polymer ?
#
loop_
_entity_poly.entity_id
_entity_poly.type
_entity_poly.pdbx_seq_one_letter_code
_entity_poly.pdbx_strand_id
1 'polypeptide(L)'
;MRLLRVHTIRKFGLVAILRGAGLLVGFVVIGLVFAARPQTQSAVRGLRLYVLDGGTIITNHPEGFGLTREQVKNTNFSCAVYLIVHPRGTLLFDTGLGDRYVGRPFNETPLGDRPDPPSTAGFVLVTKTVKSQLEQIGYSASKIDDLAFSHPHDDHIGNANDFARATLLIHQGDYDMMFGPKAQANPAYAALKNSKTEMIEGDYDVFGDGSVVLLFTPGHTPGHQSLYVKLPRNGPVVLSGDLYHYPEDLELDSMPEREKAPGITEASRKKLQAFLAKTGAQLWIGHDINFFSRQKHAPQYYD
;
A
#
# COMPACT_ATOMS: atom_id res chain seq x y z
N MET A 1 23.51 -65.49 -10.48
CA MET A 1 24.68 -66.35 -10.49
C MET A 1 25.76 -65.67 -9.68
N ARG A 2 26.21 -66.36 -8.61
CA ARG A 2 27.34 -66.10 -7.67
C ARG A 2 27.31 -64.82 -6.87
N LEU A 3 26.97 -64.81 -5.57
CA LEU A 3 27.48 -65.45 -4.34
C LEU A 3 29.01 -65.39 -4.14
N LEU A 4 29.41 -64.75 -3.03
CA LEU A 4 30.35 -65.22 -2.00
C LEU A 4 30.73 -64.00 -1.12
N ARG A 5 30.30 -63.97 0.14
CA ARG A 5 30.82 -64.55 1.41
C ARG A 5 32.12 -63.92 1.90
N VAL A 6 31.99 -63.18 3.00
CA VAL A 6 32.44 -63.46 4.37
C VAL A 6 33.94 -63.50 4.59
N HIS A 7 34.46 -62.70 5.55
CA HIS A 7 35.19 -63.24 6.69
C HIS A 7 35.39 -62.23 7.82
N THR A 8 35.00 -62.65 8.98
CA THR A 8 35.19 -62.09 10.32
C THR A 8 36.59 -62.45 10.82
N ILE A 9 37.31 -61.52 11.50
CA ILE A 9 38.34 -61.90 12.50
C ILE A 9 38.21 -60.98 13.73
N ARG A 10 37.89 -61.65 14.87
CA ARG A 10 38.05 -61.17 16.22
C ARG A 10 39.54 -61.20 16.62
N LYS A 11 40.02 -60.20 17.36
CA LYS A 11 41.11 -60.41 18.34
C LYS A 11 40.83 -59.68 19.61
N PHE A 12 40.80 -60.45 20.69
CA PHE A 12 40.80 -60.03 22.09
C PHE A 12 42.17 -59.51 22.48
N GLY A 13 42.22 -58.51 23.35
CA GLY A 13 43.44 -58.09 24.04
C GLY A 13 43.09 -57.35 25.35
N LEU A 14 43.59 -57.90 26.36
CA LEU A 14 43.27 -57.89 27.81
C LEU A 14 43.87 -56.67 28.53
N VAL A 15 43.05 -56.03 29.39
CA VAL A 15 43.29 -55.48 30.73
C VAL A 15 44.57 -54.69 31.04
N ALA A 16 44.39 -53.44 31.49
CA ALA A 16 45.12 -52.85 32.61
C ALA A 16 44.22 -51.85 33.36
N ILE A 17 43.94 -52.17 34.62
CA ILE A 17 43.25 -51.30 35.58
C ILE A 17 44.28 -50.35 36.20
N LEU A 18 44.08 -49.05 36.04
CA LEU A 18 44.73 -48.03 36.83
C LEU A 18 43.67 -47.11 37.46
N ARG A 19 43.54 -47.25 38.79
CA ARG A 19 42.78 -46.36 39.65
C ARG A 19 43.51 -44.99 39.73
N GLY A 20 42.90 -43.96 39.16
CA GLY A 20 43.29 -42.60 39.38
C GLY A 20 42.06 -41.78 39.75
N ALA A 21 42.03 -41.29 40.98
CA ALA A 21 40.99 -40.37 41.46
C ALA A 21 41.16 -39.03 40.76
N GLY A 22 40.31 -38.75 39.76
CA GLY A 22 40.26 -37.45 39.08
C GLY A 22 39.02 -36.67 39.50
N LEU A 23 39.25 -35.54 40.15
CA LEU A 23 38.24 -34.54 40.53
C LEU A 23 37.52 -34.05 39.24
N LEU A 24 36.26 -34.38 39.08
CA LEU A 24 35.40 -33.82 38.01
C LEU A 24 34.97 -32.42 38.45
N VAL A 25 35.66 -31.38 37.99
CA VAL A 25 35.18 -29.99 38.06
C VAL A 25 34.17 -29.81 36.92
N GLY A 26 32.90 -29.92 37.24
CA GLY A 26 31.85 -29.62 36.33
C GLY A 26 31.74 -28.09 36.09
N PHE A 27 32.15 -27.62 34.93
CA PHE A 27 31.82 -26.27 34.47
C PHE A 27 30.34 -26.22 34.07
N VAL A 28 29.50 -25.66 34.94
CA VAL A 28 28.12 -25.29 34.56
C VAL A 28 28.24 -24.00 33.76
N VAL A 29 28.15 -24.09 32.42
CA VAL A 29 28.00 -22.94 31.55
C VAL A 29 26.53 -22.52 31.63
N ILE A 30 26.23 -21.54 32.48
CA ILE A 30 24.92 -20.89 32.48
C ILE A 30 24.87 -20.01 31.24
N GLY A 31 24.26 -20.53 30.16
CA GLY A 31 23.92 -19.76 28.97
C GLY A 31 22.86 -18.72 29.32
N LEU A 32 23.27 -17.47 29.52
CA LEU A 32 22.35 -16.32 29.57
C LEU A 32 21.73 -16.16 28.20
N VAL A 33 20.54 -16.75 28.00
CA VAL A 33 19.70 -16.44 26.87
C VAL A 33 19.16 -15.02 27.04
N PHE A 34 19.84 -14.05 26.44
CA PHE A 34 19.30 -12.72 26.30
C PHE A 34 18.11 -12.83 25.33
N ALA A 35 16.91 -12.98 25.88
CA ALA A 35 15.69 -12.73 25.11
C ALA A 35 15.73 -11.26 24.67
N ALA A 36 16.01 -11.02 23.40
CA ALA A 36 15.88 -9.71 22.79
C ALA A 36 14.44 -9.25 23.01
N ARG A 37 14.22 -8.30 23.90
CA ARG A 37 12.92 -7.63 24.03
C ARG A 37 12.63 -7.00 22.68
N PRO A 38 11.44 -7.22 22.09
CA PRO A 38 11.06 -6.48 20.90
C PRO A 38 11.17 -5.00 21.25
N GLN A 39 12.03 -4.28 20.54
CA GLN A 39 12.09 -2.82 20.61
C GLN A 39 10.73 -2.32 20.09
N THR A 40 9.82 -1.97 20.98
CA THR A 40 8.64 -1.19 20.64
C THR A 40 9.16 0.16 20.14
N GLN A 41 9.26 0.31 18.83
CA GLN A 41 9.54 1.61 18.22
C GLN A 41 8.54 2.62 18.81
N SER A 42 9.06 3.64 19.50
CA SER A 42 8.24 4.67 20.11
C SER A 42 7.42 5.35 19.02
N ALA A 43 6.15 5.63 19.33
CA ALA A 43 5.27 6.36 18.41
C ALA A 43 5.87 7.74 18.08
N VAL A 44 5.89 8.12 16.80
CA VAL A 44 6.45 9.38 16.33
C VAL A 44 5.53 10.53 16.72
N ARG A 45 5.97 11.39 17.64
CA ARG A 45 5.19 12.56 18.03
C ARG A 45 5.06 13.52 16.85
N GLY A 46 3.82 13.98 16.58
CA GLY A 46 3.52 14.94 15.52
C GLY A 46 3.20 14.30 14.16
N LEU A 47 3.21 12.96 14.06
CA LEU A 47 2.68 12.26 12.88
C LEU A 47 1.17 12.47 12.81
N ARG A 48 0.67 12.95 11.65
CA ARG A 48 -0.75 13.17 11.39
C ARG A 48 -1.10 12.65 10.01
N LEU A 49 -2.30 12.11 9.89
CA LEU A 49 -2.90 11.70 8.63
C LEU A 49 -4.19 12.48 8.42
N TYR A 50 -4.26 13.27 7.35
CA TYR A 50 -5.46 13.95 6.89
C TYR A 50 -6.08 13.18 5.73
N VAL A 51 -7.40 13.04 5.75
CA VAL A 51 -8.17 12.50 4.63
C VAL A 51 -8.80 13.67 3.88
N LEU A 52 -8.54 13.74 2.59
CA LEU A 52 -9.07 14.76 1.68
C LEU A 52 -10.05 14.09 0.70
N ASP A 53 -11.06 14.84 0.30
CA ASP A 53 -12.03 14.41 -0.70
C ASP A 53 -11.46 14.66 -2.11
N GLY A 54 -11.06 13.59 -2.77
CA GLY A 54 -10.58 13.62 -4.17
C GLY A 54 -11.69 13.37 -5.17
N GLY A 55 -12.95 13.26 -4.72
CA GLY A 55 -14.13 13.04 -5.56
C GLY A 55 -14.77 11.67 -5.39
N THR A 56 -15.82 11.45 -6.16
CA THR A 56 -16.62 10.23 -6.15
C THR A 56 -16.84 9.73 -7.58
N ILE A 57 -16.71 8.43 -7.78
CA ILE A 57 -17.15 7.74 -9.00
C ILE A 57 -18.52 7.16 -8.73
N ILE A 58 -19.50 7.56 -9.53
CA ILE A 58 -20.88 7.09 -9.47
C ILE A 58 -21.03 6.00 -10.52
N THR A 59 -21.11 4.75 -10.07
CA THR A 59 -21.19 3.58 -10.95
C THR A 59 -22.25 2.59 -10.47
N ASN A 60 -22.74 1.73 -11.37
CA ASN A 60 -23.68 0.65 -11.07
C ASN A 60 -23.18 -0.71 -11.60
N HIS A 61 -21.88 -0.86 -11.78
CA HIS A 61 -21.28 -2.02 -12.44
C HIS A 61 -20.26 -2.75 -11.54
N PRO A 62 -20.69 -3.35 -10.40
CA PRO A 62 -19.82 -4.15 -9.56
C PRO A 62 -19.38 -5.44 -10.25
N GLU A 63 -20.07 -5.86 -11.33
CA GLU A 63 -19.73 -7.05 -12.12
C GLU A 63 -18.33 -6.97 -12.71
N GLY A 64 -17.88 -5.76 -13.08
CA GLY A 64 -16.49 -5.53 -13.53
C GLY A 64 -15.43 -5.86 -12.47
N PHE A 65 -15.84 -5.98 -11.21
CA PHE A 65 -15.00 -6.32 -10.06
C PHE A 65 -15.26 -7.74 -9.53
N GLY A 66 -15.99 -8.56 -10.30
CA GLY A 66 -16.30 -9.94 -9.94
C GLY A 66 -17.39 -10.08 -8.85
N LEU A 67 -18.19 -9.04 -8.64
CA LEU A 67 -19.26 -8.99 -7.65
C LEU A 67 -20.61 -8.73 -8.32
N THR A 68 -21.72 -9.21 -7.74
CA THR A 68 -23.05 -8.84 -8.18
C THR A 68 -23.56 -7.59 -7.44
N ARG A 69 -24.60 -6.94 -7.99
CA ARG A 69 -25.21 -5.77 -7.36
C ARG A 69 -25.73 -6.06 -5.93
N GLU A 70 -26.23 -7.28 -5.69
CA GLU A 70 -26.77 -7.72 -4.41
C GLU A 70 -25.68 -8.00 -3.38
N GLN A 71 -24.44 -8.29 -3.83
CA GLN A 71 -23.30 -8.55 -2.95
C GLN A 71 -22.69 -7.28 -2.40
N VAL A 72 -22.82 -6.13 -3.08
CA VAL A 72 -22.22 -4.86 -2.64
C VAL A 72 -23.26 -3.98 -1.94
N LYS A 73 -22.84 -3.35 -0.82
CA LYS A 73 -23.68 -2.41 -0.07
C LYS A 73 -23.85 -1.09 -0.82
N ASN A 74 -22.83 -0.64 -1.51
CA ASN A 74 -22.80 0.58 -2.29
C ASN A 74 -21.91 0.38 -3.51
N THR A 75 -22.36 0.79 -4.68
CA THR A 75 -21.61 0.64 -5.92
C THR A 75 -20.68 1.80 -6.22
N ASN A 76 -20.90 2.96 -5.57
CA ASN A 76 -20.10 4.15 -5.80
C ASN A 76 -18.74 4.05 -5.08
N PHE A 77 -17.73 4.70 -5.65
CA PHE A 77 -16.38 4.77 -5.10
C PHE A 77 -16.05 6.17 -4.59
N SER A 78 -15.44 6.24 -3.42
CA SER A 78 -14.68 7.42 -3.01
C SER A 78 -13.31 7.39 -3.67
N CYS A 79 -12.76 8.56 -4.01
CA CYS A 79 -11.37 8.71 -4.48
C CYS A 79 -10.60 9.49 -3.41
N ALA A 80 -10.22 8.79 -2.35
CA ALA A 80 -9.61 9.41 -1.19
C ALA A 80 -8.17 9.86 -1.50
N VAL A 81 -7.79 11.03 -0.97
CA VAL A 81 -6.43 11.56 -1.02
C VAL A 81 -5.92 11.72 0.41
N TYR A 82 -4.68 11.37 0.65
CA TYR A 82 -4.15 11.36 2.00
C TYR A 82 -2.90 12.24 2.11
N LEU A 83 -2.94 13.23 3.04
CA LEU A 83 -1.75 13.96 3.42
C LEU A 83 -1.20 13.40 4.73
N ILE A 84 0.02 12.91 4.68
CA ILE A 84 0.79 12.49 5.85
C ILE A 84 1.75 13.62 6.22
N VAL A 85 1.61 14.13 7.44
CA VAL A 85 2.52 15.12 8.02
C VAL A 85 3.38 14.43 9.05
N HIS A 86 4.68 14.44 8.81
CA HIS A 86 5.68 13.85 9.66
C HIS A 86 6.68 14.92 10.12
N PRO A 87 7.35 14.81 11.30
CA PRO A 87 8.36 15.78 11.73
C PRO A 87 9.52 15.98 10.73
N ARG A 88 9.74 15.03 9.81
CA ARG A 88 10.81 15.09 8.81
C ARG A 88 10.33 15.55 7.43
N GLY A 89 9.04 15.76 7.22
CA GLY A 89 8.50 16.17 5.92
C GLY A 89 7.04 15.78 5.73
N THR A 90 6.55 15.93 4.52
CA THR A 90 5.18 15.64 4.12
C THR A 90 5.14 14.67 2.95
N LEU A 91 4.22 13.71 3.00
CA LEU A 91 3.90 12.82 1.89
C LEU A 91 2.44 13.04 1.47
N LEU A 92 2.20 13.34 0.20
CA LEU A 92 0.86 13.21 -0.37
C LEU A 92 0.74 11.84 -1.05
N PHE A 93 -0.27 11.08 -0.66
CA PHE A 93 -0.56 9.76 -1.23
C PHE A 93 -1.88 9.80 -1.99
N ASP A 94 -1.82 9.55 -3.29
CA ASP A 94 -2.83 9.79 -4.31
C ASP A 94 -3.22 11.27 -4.47
N THR A 95 -3.90 11.61 -5.57
CA THR A 95 -4.34 12.99 -5.85
C THR A 95 -5.80 13.07 -6.32
N GLY A 96 -6.53 11.97 -6.26
CA GLY A 96 -7.95 11.88 -6.58
C GLY A 96 -8.27 12.14 -8.05
N LEU A 97 -9.52 12.39 -8.32
CA LEU A 97 -10.01 12.87 -9.60
C LEU A 97 -9.54 14.30 -9.88
N GLY A 98 -9.42 14.66 -11.15
CA GLY A 98 -8.92 15.99 -11.53
C GLY A 98 -9.85 17.13 -11.10
N ASP A 99 -9.27 18.21 -10.59
CA ASP A 99 -9.97 19.44 -10.23
C ASP A 99 -10.73 20.08 -11.42
N ARG A 100 -10.42 19.64 -12.66
CA ARG A 100 -11.14 20.01 -13.88
C ARG A 100 -12.62 19.60 -13.85
N TYR A 101 -13.00 18.70 -12.98
CA TYR A 101 -14.37 18.22 -12.81
C TYR A 101 -15.20 19.02 -11.80
N VAL A 102 -14.59 19.92 -11.05
CA VAL A 102 -15.30 20.74 -10.04
C VAL A 102 -16.36 21.61 -10.71
N GLY A 103 -17.59 21.50 -10.18
CA GLY A 103 -18.75 22.26 -10.66
C GLY A 103 -19.37 21.75 -11.95
N ARG A 104 -18.89 20.63 -12.51
CA ARG A 104 -19.55 20.00 -13.66
C ARG A 104 -20.71 19.12 -13.21
N PRO A 105 -21.82 19.06 -13.99
CA PRO A 105 -22.91 18.13 -13.71
C PRO A 105 -22.38 16.68 -13.73
N PHE A 106 -22.58 15.92 -12.64
CA PHE A 106 -22.04 14.57 -12.52
C PHE A 106 -22.55 13.59 -13.61
N ASN A 107 -23.82 13.74 -14.02
CA ASN A 107 -24.46 12.91 -15.04
C ASN A 107 -23.99 13.20 -16.48
N GLU A 108 -23.15 14.21 -16.65
CA GLU A 108 -22.59 14.61 -17.95
C GLU A 108 -21.06 14.50 -17.98
N THR A 109 -20.47 14.01 -16.88
CA THR A 109 -19.02 13.98 -16.71
C THR A 109 -18.55 12.52 -16.56
N PRO A 110 -18.25 11.83 -17.68
CA PRO A 110 -17.73 10.46 -17.64
C PRO A 110 -16.31 10.44 -17.08
N LEU A 111 -15.93 9.32 -16.47
CA LEU A 111 -14.57 9.08 -15.98
C LEU A 111 -13.60 8.96 -17.17
N GLY A 112 -12.61 9.85 -17.23
CA GLY A 112 -11.59 9.90 -18.28
C GLY A 112 -12.09 10.46 -19.61
N ASP A 113 -11.17 10.69 -20.54
CA ASP A 113 -11.43 11.17 -21.88
C ASP A 113 -11.74 10.02 -22.88
N ARG A 114 -12.04 8.82 -22.36
CA ARG A 114 -12.29 7.65 -23.19
C ARG A 114 -13.69 7.71 -23.81
N PRO A 115 -13.81 7.37 -25.09
CA PRO A 115 -15.11 7.27 -25.78
C PRO A 115 -15.89 5.99 -25.41
N ASP A 116 -15.47 5.25 -24.38
CA ASP A 116 -16.21 4.08 -23.92
C ASP A 116 -17.61 4.49 -23.43
N PRO A 117 -18.63 3.71 -23.73
CA PRO A 117 -19.98 4.09 -23.39
C PRO A 117 -20.08 4.37 -21.88
N PRO A 118 -20.81 5.44 -21.48
CA PRO A 118 -20.98 5.86 -20.08
C PRO A 118 -21.48 4.73 -19.15
N SER A 119 -21.95 3.65 -19.73
CA SER A 119 -22.54 2.50 -19.04
C SER A 119 -21.54 1.65 -18.25
N THR A 120 -20.22 1.76 -18.48
CA THR A 120 -19.24 0.86 -17.81
C THR A 120 -18.22 1.59 -16.94
N ALA A 121 -17.96 2.88 -17.17
CA ALA A 121 -16.95 3.64 -16.42
C ALA A 121 -17.56 4.48 -15.28
N GLY A 122 -18.88 4.73 -15.29
CA GLY A 122 -19.53 5.64 -14.33
C GLY A 122 -19.33 7.10 -14.64
N PHE A 123 -19.87 7.94 -13.77
CA PHE A 123 -19.75 9.40 -13.79
C PHE A 123 -18.92 9.87 -12.60
N VAL A 124 -18.34 11.05 -12.69
CA VAL A 124 -17.54 11.62 -11.60
C VAL A 124 -18.22 12.84 -11.00
N LEU A 125 -18.10 12.97 -9.69
CA LEU A 125 -18.53 14.11 -8.92
C LEU A 125 -17.33 14.62 -8.10
N VAL A 126 -16.90 15.86 -8.38
CA VAL A 126 -15.86 16.54 -7.58
C VAL A 126 -16.44 17.84 -7.06
N THR A 127 -16.54 17.95 -5.74
CA THR A 127 -17.17 19.10 -5.08
C THR A 127 -16.19 20.16 -4.63
N LYS A 128 -14.92 19.79 -4.39
CA LYS A 128 -13.84 20.64 -3.89
C LYS A 128 -12.54 20.28 -4.58
N THR A 129 -11.69 21.28 -4.77
CA THR A 129 -10.33 21.02 -5.23
C THR A 129 -9.47 20.41 -4.11
N VAL A 130 -8.54 19.54 -4.45
CA VAL A 130 -7.55 19.01 -3.48
C VAL A 130 -6.70 20.18 -2.92
N LYS A 131 -6.33 21.14 -3.76
CA LYS A 131 -5.58 22.34 -3.34
C LYS A 131 -6.31 23.15 -2.30
N SER A 132 -7.60 23.42 -2.46
CA SER A 132 -8.37 24.22 -1.48
C SER A 132 -8.45 23.53 -0.12
N GLN A 133 -8.53 22.19 -0.10
CA GLN A 133 -8.53 21.42 1.15
C GLN A 133 -7.15 21.44 1.83
N LEU A 134 -6.07 21.36 1.07
CA LEU A 134 -4.72 21.53 1.59
C LEU A 134 -4.51 22.93 2.19
N GLU A 135 -4.95 23.98 1.48
CA GLU A 135 -4.84 25.37 1.94
C GLU A 135 -5.64 25.59 3.25
N GLN A 136 -6.80 24.98 3.39
CA GLN A 136 -7.62 25.04 4.61
C GLN A 136 -6.87 24.54 5.85
N ILE A 137 -5.94 23.60 5.67
CA ILE A 137 -5.13 23.04 6.76
C ILE A 137 -3.70 23.61 6.80
N GLY A 138 -3.44 24.69 6.04
CA GLY A 138 -2.17 25.41 6.06
C GLY A 138 -1.06 24.84 5.17
N TYR A 139 -1.41 23.93 4.26
CA TYR A 139 -0.47 23.37 3.29
C TYR A 139 -0.77 23.91 1.89
N SER A 140 0.26 23.99 1.06
CA SER A 140 0.13 24.30 -0.37
C SER A 140 0.79 23.20 -1.19
N ALA A 141 0.33 22.98 -2.41
CA ALA A 141 0.90 21.99 -3.31
C ALA A 141 2.42 22.14 -3.50
N SER A 142 2.90 23.38 -3.53
CA SER A 142 4.34 23.68 -3.69
C SER A 142 5.21 23.37 -2.45
N LYS A 143 4.60 23.05 -1.32
CA LYS A 143 5.27 22.72 -0.05
C LYS A 143 5.14 21.24 0.32
N ILE A 144 4.62 20.40 -0.55
CA ILE A 144 4.64 18.97 -0.39
C ILE A 144 6.04 18.48 -0.77
N ASP A 145 6.67 17.72 0.13
CA ASP A 145 8.04 17.22 -0.05
C ASP A 145 8.06 15.98 -0.95
N ASP A 146 7.20 15.02 -0.67
CA ASP A 146 7.12 13.75 -1.38
C ASP A 146 5.70 13.50 -1.92
N LEU A 147 5.63 12.90 -3.10
CA LEU A 147 4.41 12.46 -3.76
C LEU A 147 4.53 10.98 -4.07
N ALA A 148 3.53 10.21 -3.71
CA ALA A 148 3.39 8.83 -4.14
C ALA A 148 1.96 8.58 -4.59
N PHE A 149 1.79 7.66 -5.52
CA PHE A 149 0.48 7.13 -5.92
C PHE A 149 0.39 5.67 -5.50
N SER A 150 -0.81 5.23 -5.16
CA SER A 150 -1.05 3.80 -5.09
C SER A 150 -0.78 3.16 -6.46
N HIS A 151 -1.22 3.82 -7.54
CA HIS A 151 -0.97 3.44 -8.93
C HIS A 151 -1.43 4.56 -9.90
N PRO A 152 -1.08 4.50 -11.22
CA PRO A 152 -1.32 5.60 -12.14
C PRO A 152 -2.67 5.54 -12.90
N HIS A 153 -3.78 5.15 -12.26
CA HIS A 153 -5.10 5.31 -12.84
C HIS A 153 -5.65 6.73 -12.62
N ASP A 154 -6.56 7.18 -13.47
CA ASP A 154 -7.02 8.57 -13.58
C ASP A 154 -7.64 9.12 -12.30
N ASP A 155 -8.23 8.28 -11.47
CA ASP A 155 -8.85 8.63 -10.20
C ASP A 155 -7.88 8.68 -9.01
N HIS A 156 -6.63 8.31 -9.22
CA HIS A 156 -5.53 8.45 -8.26
C HIS A 156 -4.55 9.56 -8.62
N ILE A 157 -4.46 9.91 -9.91
CA ILE A 157 -3.45 10.87 -10.41
C ILE A 157 -4.03 12.14 -11.00
N GLY A 158 -5.34 12.37 -10.87
CA GLY A 158 -6.05 13.46 -11.59
C GLY A 158 -5.52 14.86 -11.39
N ASN A 159 -4.83 15.13 -10.25
CA ASN A 159 -4.20 16.40 -9.92
C ASN A 159 -2.67 16.31 -9.81
N ALA A 160 -2.04 15.29 -10.36
CA ALA A 160 -0.62 15.01 -10.19
C ALA A 160 0.30 16.18 -10.62
N ASN A 161 -0.04 16.88 -11.68
CA ASN A 161 0.73 18.04 -12.17
C ASN A 161 0.90 19.17 -11.14
N ASP A 162 -0.05 19.34 -10.24
CA ASP A 162 0.00 20.39 -9.22
C ASP A 162 1.13 20.16 -8.20
N PHE A 163 1.58 18.92 -8.09
CA PHE A 163 2.59 18.46 -7.15
C PHE A 163 3.94 18.13 -7.82
N ALA A 164 4.18 18.60 -9.04
CA ALA A 164 5.40 18.31 -9.80
C ALA A 164 6.71 18.83 -9.16
N ARG A 165 6.63 19.61 -8.09
CA ARG A 165 7.80 20.04 -7.29
C ARG A 165 8.21 19.03 -6.23
N ALA A 166 7.30 18.15 -5.81
CA ALA A 166 7.58 17.09 -4.87
C ALA A 166 8.51 16.03 -5.49
N THR A 167 9.22 15.28 -4.65
CA THR A 167 9.93 14.08 -5.10
C THR A 167 8.89 12.98 -5.36
N LEU A 168 8.83 12.45 -6.58
CA LEU A 168 7.96 11.34 -6.93
C LEU A 168 8.59 10.03 -6.45
N LEU A 169 7.91 9.32 -5.53
CA LEU A 169 8.28 7.98 -5.06
C LEU A 169 7.47 6.95 -5.82
N ILE A 170 8.12 6.17 -6.69
CA ILE A 170 7.40 5.28 -7.61
C ILE A 170 8.21 4.02 -7.92
N HIS A 171 7.53 2.90 -8.12
CA HIS A 171 8.14 1.68 -8.64
C HIS A 171 8.33 1.73 -10.16
N GLN A 172 9.40 1.07 -10.64
CA GLN A 172 9.76 1.06 -12.07
C GLN A 172 8.59 0.64 -12.98
N GLY A 173 7.78 -0.35 -12.55
CA GLY A 173 6.66 -0.84 -13.36
C GLY A 173 5.61 0.25 -13.67
N ASP A 174 5.26 1.07 -12.68
CA ASP A 174 4.30 2.16 -12.87
C ASP A 174 4.95 3.38 -13.52
N TYR A 175 6.22 3.65 -13.24
CA TYR A 175 6.97 4.66 -13.99
C TYR A 175 6.99 4.36 -15.50
N ASP A 176 7.21 3.10 -15.87
CA ASP A 176 7.20 2.68 -17.27
C ASP A 176 5.79 2.76 -17.91
N MET A 177 4.73 2.54 -17.12
CA MET A 177 3.36 2.79 -17.59
C MET A 177 3.13 4.27 -17.90
N MET A 178 3.67 5.17 -17.08
CA MET A 178 3.49 6.63 -17.22
C MET A 178 4.41 7.24 -18.29
N PHE A 179 5.68 6.85 -18.32
CA PHE A 179 6.73 7.56 -19.06
C PHE A 179 7.61 6.66 -19.94
N GLY A 180 7.39 5.36 -19.91
CA GLY A 180 8.14 4.40 -20.70
C GLY A 180 7.89 4.52 -22.22
N PRO A 181 8.65 3.78 -23.05
CA PRO A 181 8.58 3.88 -24.51
C PRO A 181 7.21 3.53 -25.11
N LYS A 182 6.38 2.78 -24.37
CA LYS A 182 5.03 2.37 -24.78
C LYS A 182 3.93 3.18 -24.10
N ALA A 183 4.29 4.12 -23.21
CA ALA A 183 3.34 4.96 -22.53
C ALA A 183 2.62 5.90 -23.49
N GLN A 184 1.32 6.02 -23.34
CA GLN A 184 0.54 7.05 -24.03
C GLN A 184 0.69 8.37 -23.27
N ALA A 185 0.83 9.48 -24.01
CA ALA A 185 0.90 10.79 -23.39
C ALA A 185 -0.42 11.07 -22.63
N ASN A 186 -0.29 11.38 -21.34
CA ASN A 186 -1.44 11.76 -20.53
C ASN A 186 -1.19 13.14 -19.93
N PRO A 187 -2.03 14.15 -20.24
CA PRO A 187 -1.84 15.52 -19.74
C PRO A 187 -2.01 15.62 -18.24
N ALA A 188 -2.69 14.68 -17.55
CA ALA A 188 -2.94 14.72 -16.11
C ALA A 188 -1.66 14.68 -15.26
N TYR A 189 -0.58 14.07 -15.78
CA TYR A 189 0.69 13.92 -15.08
C TYR A 189 1.94 14.32 -15.90
N ALA A 190 1.73 15.00 -17.03
CA ALA A 190 2.83 15.34 -17.94
C ALA A 190 3.96 16.14 -17.27
N ALA A 191 3.64 16.99 -16.28
CA ALA A 191 4.61 17.79 -15.55
C ALA A 191 5.55 16.93 -14.69
N LEU A 192 5.08 15.75 -14.21
CA LEU A 192 5.89 14.85 -13.39
C LEU A 192 7.09 14.26 -14.11
N LYS A 193 7.09 14.28 -15.44
CA LYS A 193 8.26 13.82 -16.23
C LYS A 193 9.54 14.56 -15.86
N ASN A 194 9.42 15.78 -15.37
CA ASN A 194 10.53 16.63 -14.97
C ASN A 194 10.71 16.73 -13.45
N SER A 195 9.89 16.02 -12.67
CA SER A 195 10.01 15.96 -11.22
C SER A 195 11.26 15.18 -10.82
N LYS A 196 11.83 15.55 -9.67
CA LYS A 196 12.77 14.65 -9.01
C LYS A 196 12.04 13.34 -8.76
N THR A 197 12.62 12.23 -9.23
CA THR A 197 12.02 10.91 -9.08
C THR A 197 12.96 10.01 -8.31
N GLU A 198 12.44 9.33 -7.33
CA GLU A 198 13.12 8.26 -6.60
C GLU A 198 12.47 6.93 -6.98
N MET A 199 13.23 6.12 -7.72
CA MET A 199 12.83 4.76 -8.05
C MET A 199 13.01 3.89 -6.83
N ILE A 200 11.89 3.42 -6.26
CA ILE A 200 11.89 2.60 -5.07
C ILE A 200 11.80 1.11 -5.41
N GLU A 201 12.40 0.28 -4.56
CA GLU A 201 12.38 -1.17 -4.71
C GLU A 201 11.78 -1.82 -3.45
N GLY A 202 10.89 -2.78 -3.64
CA GLY A 202 10.24 -3.48 -2.53
C GLY A 202 9.47 -2.54 -1.59
N ASP A 203 9.42 -2.86 -0.30
CA ASP A 203 8.81 -1.99 0.69
C ASP A 203 9.77 -0.84 1.03
N TYR A 204 9.27 0.41 1.06
CA TYR A 204 10.08 1.62 1.23
C TYR A 204 9.63 2.45 2.43
N ASP A 205 10.54 2.69 3.36
CA ASP A 205 10.31 3.53 4.55
C ASP A 205 10.57 5.00 4.21
N VAL A 206 9.49 5.77 4.01
CA VAL A 206 9.54 7.14 3.50
C VAL A 206 10.38 8.06 4.38
N PHE A 207 10.28 7.93 5.70
CA PHE A 207 10.97 8.80 6.64
C PHE A 207 12.10 8.08 7.42
N GLY A 208 12.37 6.80 7.15
CA GLY A 208 13.47 6.05 7.74
C GLY A 208 13.31 5.73 9.24
N ASP A 209 12.07 5.64 9.75
CA ASP A 209 11.79 5.29 11.15
C ASP A 209 10.67 4.24 11.31
N GLY A 210 10.22 3.68 10.21
CA GLY A 210 9.20 2.64 10.15
C GLY A 210 7.78 3.11 10.47
N SER A 211 7.55 4.43 10.53
CA SER A 211 6.22 4.98 10.82
C SER A 211 5.36 5.15 9.58
N VAL A 212 5.98 5.34 8.40
CA VAL A 212 5.30 5.53 7.11
C VAL A 212 6.04 4.70 6.06
N VAL A 213 5.39 3.63 5.59
CA VAL A 213 6.02 2.67 4.68
C VAL A 213 5.14 2.43 3.47
N LEU A 214 5.68 2.68 2.28
CA LEU A 214 5.09 2.23 1.02
C LEU A 214 5.33 0.72 0.92
N LEU A 215 4.26 -0.06 0.90
CA LEU A 215 4.29 -1.52 0.79
C LEU A 215 4.12 -1.91 -0.67
N PHE A 216 5.11 -2.57 -1.26
CA PHE A 216 5.03 -3.04 -2.64
C PHE A 216 4.00 -4.16 -2.76
N THR A 217 2.90 -3.88 -3.45
CA THR A 217 1.73 -4.76 -3.64
C THR A 217 1.33 -4.84 -5.11
N PRO A 218 2.24 -5.30 -6.01
CA PRO A 218 1.97 -5.34 -7.45
C PRO A 218 0.82 -6.28 -7.80
N GLY A 219 0.27 -6.07 -9.00
CA GLY A 219 -0.79 -6.89 -9.59
C GLY A 219 -1.79 -6.03 -10.34
N HIS A 220 -2.59 -5.24 -9.66
CA HIS A 220 -3.51 -4.27 -10.26
C HIS A 220 -2.79 -3.36 -11.27
N THR A 221 -1.62 -2.85 -10.88
CA THR A 221 -0.57 -2.37 -11.80
C THR A 221 0.77 -3.01 -11.43
N PRO A 222 1.77 -3.03 -12.35
CA PRO A 222 3.07 -3.62 -12.07
C PRO A 222 3.83 -2.96 -10.92
N GLY A 223 3.57 -1.68 -10.64
CA GLY A 223 4.21 -0.90 -9.59
C GLY A 223 3.29 -0.55 -8.43
N HIS A 224 2.08 -1.15 -8.37
CA HIS A 224 1.10 -0.83 -7.33
C HIS A 224 1.69 -0.93 -5.92
N GLN A 225 1.30 0.01 -5.06
CA GLN A 225 1.75 0.09 -3.68
C GLN A 225 0.61 0.50 -2.74
N SER A 226 0.60 -0.07 -1.54
CA SER A 226 -0.25 0.33 -0.42
C SER A 226 0.55 1.18 0.55
N LEU A 227 -0.08 1.97 1.41
CA LEU A 227 0.63 2.81 2.37
C LEU A 227 0.30 2.41 3.81
N TYR A 228 1.32 2.03 4.57
CA TYR A 228 1.24 1.83 6.01
C TYR A 228 1.58 3.12 6.76
N VAL A 229 0.74 3.49 7.75
CA VAL A 229 0.98 4.65 8.63
C VAL A 229 0.77 4.22 10.08
N LYS A 230 1.81 4.35 10.92
CA LYS A 230 1.80 3.98 12.34
C LYS A 230 1.41 5.18 13.20
N LEU A 231 0.12 5.49 13.24
CA LEU A 231 -0.43 6.62 13.99
C LEU A 231 -0.25 6.42 15.51
N PRO A 232 0.20 7.46 16.24
CA PRO A 232 0.53 7.33 17.67
C PRO A 232 -0.67 7.06 18.58
N ARG A 233 -1.84 7.63 18.30
CA ARG A 233 -3.04 7.51 19.14
C ARG A 233 -4.15 6.67 18.50
N ASN A 234 -4.31 6.77 17.19
CA ASN A 234 -5.37 6.04 16.49
C ASN A 234 -4.99 4.61 16.09
N GLY A 235 -3.73 4.20 16.36
CA GLY A 235 -3.21 2.91 15.94
C GLY A 235 -2.78 2.87 14.49
N PRO A 236 -2.11 1.78 14.06
CA PRO A 236 -1.62 1.67 12.72
C PRO A 236 -2.74 1.44 11.70
N VAL A 237 -2.58 2.01 10.50
CA VAL A 237 -3.50 1.84 9.38
C VAL A 237 -2.75 1.44 8.11
N VAL A 238 -3.41 0.76 7.19
CA VAL A 238 -2.94 0.51 5.83
C VAL A 238 -3.97 1.03 4.85
N LEU A 239 -3.56 1.93 3.96
CA LEU A 239 -4.34 2.42 2.83
C LEU A 239 -4.09 1.47 1.67
N SER A 240 -5.13 0.76 1.22
CA SER A 240 -4.97 -0.37 0.29
C SER A 240 -4.56 0.03 -1.14
N GLY A 241 -4.86 1.26 -1.58
CA GLY A 241 -5.00 1.52 -3.01
C GLY A 241 -6.05 0.57 -3.60
N ASP A 242 -5.84 0.15 -4.85
CA ASP A 242 -6.75 -0.73 -5.58
C ASP A 242 -6.40 -2.22 -5.46
N LEU A 243 -5.68 -2.58 -4.40
CA LEU A 243 -5.55 -3.99 -4.05
C LEU A 243 -6.91 -4.61 -3.68
N TYR A 244 -7.82 -3.75 -3.20
CA TYR A 244 -9.25 -4.01 -2.97
C TYR A 244 -10.05 -2.78 -3.40
N HIS A 245 -11.16 -2.99 -4.14
CA HIS A 245 -12.06 -1.91 -4.55
C HIS A 245 -13.28 -1.80 -3.63
N TYR A 246 -13.85 -2.94 -3.24
CA TYR A 246 -14.96 -3.04 -2.32
C TYR A 246 -14.55 -3.76 -1.03
N PRO A 247 -15.17 -3.46 0.12
CA PRO A 247 -15.00 -4.30 1.31
C PRO A 247 -15.35 -5.76 1.06
N GLU A 248 -16.32 -5.99 0.19
CA GLU A 248 -16.79 -7.30 -0.22
C GLU A 248 -15.75 -8.09 -1.02
N ASP A 249 -14.77 -7.44 -1.66
CA ASP A 249 -13.62 -8.12 -2.29
C ASP A 249 -12.83 -8.93 -1.27
N LEU A 250 -12.71 -8.39 -0.05
CA LEU A 250 -12.02 -9.06 1.05
C LEU A 250 -12.86 -10.18 1.66
N GLU A 251 -14.18 -9.96 1.80
CA GLU A 251 -15.10 -10.89 2.43
C GLU A 251 -15.36 -12.12 1.52
N LEU A 252 -15.41 -11.92 0.19
CA LEU A 252 -15.78 -12.92 -0.80
C LEU A 252 -14.61 -13.42 -1.64
N ASP A 253 -13.39 -12.91 -1.39
CA ASP A 253 -12.17 -13.19 -2.16
C ASP A 253 -12.38 -12.96 -3.67
N SER A 254 -13.16 -11.92 -4.03
CA SER A 254 -13.44 -11.59 -5.41
C SER A 254 -12.25 -10.92 -6.09
N MET A 255 -12.17 -11.06 -7.41
CA MET A 255 -11.11 -10.48 -8.22
C MET A 255 -11.74 -9.78 -9.43
N PRO A 256 -11.29 -8.56 -9.80
CA PRO A 256 -11.78 -7.91 -11.00
C PRO A 256 -11.61 -8.78 -12.24
N GLU A 257 -12.63 -8.87 -13.10
CA GLU A 257 -12.57 -9.64 -14.35
C GLU A 257 -11.44 -9.16 -15.28
N ARG A 258 -11.10 -7.86 -15.21
CA ARG A 258 -10.04 -7.23 -16.01
C ARG A 258 -8.68 -7.25 -15.32
N GLU A 259 -8.53 -7.96 -14.19
CA GLU A 259 -7.26 -8.07 -13.51
C GLU A 259 -6.22 -8.72 -14.43
N LYS A 260 -5.16 -7.97 -14.76
CA LYS A 260 -4.15 -8.40 -15.74
C LYS A 260 -3.20 -9.45 -15.19
N ALA A 261 -3.02 -9.47 -13.88
CA ALA A 261 -2.07 -10.34 -13.19
C ALA A 261 -2.69 -10.94 -11.91
N PRO A 262 -3.80 -11.70 -11.99
CA PRO A 262 -4.57 -12.14 -10.83
C PRO A 262 -3.72 -12.93 -9.83
N GLY A 263 -2.79 -13.77 -10.27
CA GLY A 263 -1.90 -14.51 -9.38
C GLY A 263 -0.90 -13.62 -8.63
N ILE A 264 -0.48 -12.49 -9.21
CA ILE A 264 0.39 -11.52 -8.55
C ILE A 264 -0.43 -10.71 -7.54
N THR A 265 -1.63 -10.27 -7.92
CA THR A 265 -2.57 -9.57 -7.01
C THR A 265 -2.94 -10.44 -5.82
N GLU A 266 -3.21 -11.73 -6.03
CA GLU A 266 -3.46 -12.68 -4.94
C GLU A 266 -2.27 -12.80 -3.99
N ALA A 267 -1.04 -12.90 -4.51
CA ALA A 267 0.17 -12.93 -3.70
C ALA A 267 0.35 -11.63 -2.89
N SER A 268 0.05 -10.47 -3.48
CA SER A 268 0.06 -9.17 -2.81
C SER A 268 -1.01 -9.07 -1.73
N ARG A 269 -2.22 -9.58 -1.97
CA ARG A 269 -3.29 -9.68 -0.95
C ARG A 269 -2.85 -10.55 0.22
N LYS A 270 -2.26 -11.72 -0.03
CA LYS A 270 -1.71 -12.61 1.02
C LYS A 270 -0.59 -11.93 1.83
N LYS A 271 0.33 -11.23 1.15
CA LYS A 271 1.38 -10.43 1.80
C LYS A 271 0.76 -9.38 2.72
N LEU A 272 -0.23 -8.63 2.22
CA LEU A 272 -0.90 -7.57 2.99
C LEU A 272 -1.65 -8.14 4.19
N GLN A 273 -2.39 -9.24 4.05
CA GLN A 273 -3.08 -9.89 5.15
C GLN A 273 -2.13 -10.36 6.25
N ALA A 274 -0.98 -10.95 5.87
CA ALA A 274 0.06 -11.33 6.83
C ALA A 274 0.65 -10.10 7.54
N PHE A 275 0.82 -8.98 6.82
CA PHE A 275 1.29 -7.73 7.39
C PHE A 275 0.28 -7.13 8.38
N LEU A 276 -1.01 -7.12 8.05
CA LEU A 276 -2.10 -6.67 8.93
C LEU A 276 -2.14 -7.50 10.22
N ALA A 277 -2.08 -8.84 10.10
CA ALA A 277 -2.06 -9.74 11.25
C ALA A 277 -0.84 -9.51 12.15
N LYS A 278 0.33 -9.22 11.58
CA LYS A 278 1.58 -8.95 12.31
C LYS A 278 1.55 -7.60 13.04
N THR A 279 0.97 -6.57 12.41
CA THR A 279 1.03 -5.19 12.92
C THR A 279 -0.19 -4.77 13.70
N GLY A 280 -1.32 -5.47 13.54
CA GLY A 280 -2.62 -5.05 14.06
C GLY A 280 -3.19 -3.83 13.34
N ALA A 281 -2.68 -3.50 12.14
CA ALA A 281 -3.13 -2.35 11.39
C ALA A 281 -4.56 -2.55 10.87
N GLN A 282 -5.35 -1.48 10.89
CA GLN A 282 -6.66 -1.43 10.24
C GLN A 282 -6.46 -1.26 8.74
N LEU A 283 -7.19 -2.02 7.94
CA LEU A 283 -7.24 -1.85 6.49
C LEU A 283 -8.25 -0.77 6.14
N TRP A 284 -7.82 0.25 5.40
CA TRP A 284 -8.66 1.28 4.82
C TRP A 284 -8.68 1.11 3.30
N ILE A 285 -9.83 0.72 2.76
CA ILE A 285 -10.04 0.58 1.32
C ILE A 285 -10.42 1.95 0.78
N GLY A 286 -9.60 2.50 -0.12
CA GLY A 286 -9.73 3.87 -0.62
C GLY A 286 -11.06 4.13 -1.33
N HIS A 287 -11.61 3.10 -1.95
CA HIS A 287 -12.89 3.15 -2.68
C HIS A 287 -14.13 2.83 -1.83
N ASP A 288 -13.99 2.40 -0.57
CA ASP A 288 -15.14 2.19 0.33
C ASP A 288 -15.78 3.53 0.71
N ILE A 289 -16.75 3.98 -0.09
CA ILE A 289 -17.46 5.24 0.13
C ILE A 289 -18.24 5.27 1.46
N ASN A 290 -18.70 4.11 1.95
CA ASN A 290 -19.40 4.03 3.21
C ASN A 290 -18.46 4.25 4.41
N PHE A 291 -17.23 3.72 4.31
CA PHE A 291 -16.20 3.97 5.31
C PHE A 291 -15.68 5.40 5.21
N PHE A 292 -15.36 5.86 3.99
CA PHE A 292 -14.91 7.22 3.71
C PHE A 292 -15.86 8.28 4.30
N SER A 293 -17.18 8.13 4.11
CA SER A 293 -18.18 9.09 4.62
C SER A 293 -18.20 9.23 6.14
N ARG A 294 -17.66 8.25 6.89
CA ARG A 294 -17.58 8.24 8.36
C ARG A 294 -16.21 8.64 8.90
N GLN A 295 -15.22 8.80 8.02
CA GLN A 295 -13.89 9.23 8.43
C GLN A 295 -13.86 10.69 8.88
N LYS A 296 -12.86 11.04 9.66
CA LYS A 296 -12.51 12.44 9.89
C LYS A 296 -11.90 12.98 8.59
N HIS A 297 -12.48 14.04 8.05
CA HIS A 297 -11.95 14.77 6.91
C HIS A 297 -11.24 16.03 7.35
N ALA A 298 -10.30 16.53 6.53
CA ALA A 298 -9.69 17.83 6.75
C ALA A 298 -10.76 18.93 7.04
N PRO A 299 -10.55 19.78 8.06
CA PRO A 299 -9.31 20.01 8.80
C PRO A 299 -9.03 19.06 9.96
N GLN A 300 -9.87 18.08 10.24
CA GLN A 300 -9.62 17.04 11.23
C GLN A 300 -8.56 16.05 10.73
N TYR A 301 -7.88 15.38 11.67
CA TYR A 301 -6.83 14.41 11.36
C TYR A 301 -6.86 13.21 12.32
N TYR A 302 -6.12 12.20 11.94
CA TYR A 302 -5.75 11.05 12.76
C TYR A 302 -4.29 11.19 13.20
N ASP A 303 -3.97 10.76 14.42
CA ASP A 303 -2.61 10.80 14.99
C ASP A 303 -2.34 9.68 16.00
#